data_50da4e3c25cc10387a12fb79d5ce1dcc
#
_entry.id   50da4e3c25cc10387a12fb79d5ce1dcc
#
_cell.length_a   1.000
_cell.length_b   1.000
_cell.length_c   1.000
_cell.angle_alpha   90.00
_cell.angle_beta   90.00
_cell.angle_gamma   90.00
#
_symmetry.space_group_name_H-M   'P 1'
#
loop_
_entity.id
_entity.type
_entity.pdbx_description
1 polymer ?
#
loop_
_entity_poly.entity_id
_entity_poly.type
_entity_poly.pdbx_seq_one_letter_code
_entity_poly.pdbx_strand_id
1 'polypeptide(L)'
;MTADLTTSLTAQLIRAQYDAVIVGSGHNGLIAAAYLTRAGKRVLVLERNDYLGGATVSARFFPEYDAWLSRYAYLVSLLPQQILDDLDLTFETRRRGTASFTHYQNSQKVEQGLLLSNTSQERSQVSMRELCGNDAGWRSYAEFRQLQQALVEAVWPTVAKHIDRARYLPRREGPDRVGVKTALGD
;
A
#
# COMPACT_ATOMS: atom_id res chain seq x y z
N MET A 1 24.67 14.76 -27.02
CA MET A 1 23.43 14.47 -27.75
C MET A 1 22.27 14.06 -26.84
N THR A 2 22.48 13.37 -25.69
CA THR A 2 21.40 12.95 -24.77
C THR A 2 20.76 14.10 -23.97
N ALA A 3 21.52 15.11 -23.56
CA ALA A 3 20.98 16.23 -22.77
C ALA A 3 19.99 17.12 -23.55
N ASP A 4 20.18 17.25 -24.85
CA ASP A 4 19.34 18.10 -25.72
C ASP A 4 17.95 17.47 -25.96
N LEU A 5 17.89 16.15 -26.13
CA LEU A 5 16.62 15.41 -26.28
C LEU A 5 15.78 15.44 -25.01
N THR A 6 16.41 15.34 -23.84
CA THR A 6 15.70 15.40 -22.55
C THR A 6 15.10 16.79 -22.31
N THR A 7 15.84 17.85 -22.61
CA THR A 7 15.37 19.24 -22.50
C THR A 7 14.22 19.53 -23.46
N SER A 8 14.28 19.02 -24.69
CA SER A 8 13.22 19.18 -25.69
C SER A 8 11.94 18.45 -25.33
N LEU A 9 12.05 17.18 -24.82
CA LEU A 9 10.91 16.40 -24.36
C LEU A 9 10.25 17.03 -23.13
N THR A 10 11.03 17.50 -22.17
CA THR A 10 10.51 18.18 -20.98
C THR A 10 9.77 19.46 -21.35
N ALA A 11 10.29 20.25 -22.27
CA ALA A 11 9.64 21.46 -22.75
C ALA A 11 8.32 21.16 -23.51
N GLN A 12 8.25 20.05 -24.24
CA GLN A 12 7.02 19.61 -24.91
C GLN A 12 5.97 19.13 -23.89
N LEU A 13 6.37 18.38 -22.88
CA LEU A 13 5.47 17.92 -21.82
C LEU A 13 4.89 19.09 -21.01
N ILE A 14 5.70 20.10 -20.70
CA ILE A 14 5.25 21.28 -19.94
C ILE A 14 4.26 22.14 -20.76
N ARG A 15 4.35 22.13 -22.07
CA ARG A 15 3.45 22.92 -22.97
C ARG A 15 2.17 22.17 -23.36
N ALA A 16 2.10 20.86 -23.14
CA ALA A 16 0.92 20.10 -23.46
C ALA A 16 -0.22 20.41 -22.47
N GLN A 17 -1.44 20.32 -22.95
CA GLN A 17 -2.62 20.42 -22.09
C GLN A 17 -2.95 19.06 -21.49
N TYR A 18 -3.16 19.01 -20.19
CA TYR A 18 -3.56 17.82 -19.45
C TYR A 18 -4.89 18.05 -18.75
N ASP A 19 -5.71 17.00 -18.67
CA ASP A 19 -6.95 17.01 -17.91
C ASP A 19 -6.69 16.80 -16.42
N ALA A 20 -5.57 16.13 -16.08
CA ALA A 20 -5.12 15.92 -14.71
C ALA A 20 -3.59 15.87 -14.63
N VAL A 21 -3.06 16.41 -13.53
CA VAL A 21 -1.64 16.27 -13.15
C VAL A 21 -1.57 15.58 -11.78
N ILE A 22 -0.85 14.48 -11.72
CA ILE A 22 -0.64 13.69 -10.49
C ILE A 22 0.80 13.90 -10.05
N VAL A 23 0.99 14.33 -8.82
CA VAL A 23 2.31 14.50 -8.22
C VAL A 23 2.63 13.28 -7.36
N GLY A 24 3.66 12.56 -7.75
CA GLY A 24 4.11 11.30 -7.16
C GLY A 24 3.59 10.07 -7.91
N SER A 25 4.51 9.18 -8.27
CA SER A 25 4.25 7.90 -8.94
C SER A 25 4.22 6.72 -7.97
N GLY A 26 3.84 6.94 -6.72
CA GLY A 26 3.55 5.85 -5.80
C GLY A 26 2.32 5.05 -6.25
N HIS A 27 2.06 3.89 -5.65
CA HIS A 27 0.96 2.99 -6.04
C HIS A 27 -0.40 3.70 -6.15
N ASN A 28 -0.74 4.62 -5.25
CA ASN A 28 -1.99 5.37 -5.32
C ASN A 28 -2.03 6.32 -6.53
N GLY A 29 -0.93 7.03 -6.81
CA GLY A 29 -0.82 7.92 -7.95
C GLY A 29 -0.92 7.18 -9.28
N LEU A 30 -0.25 6.02 -9.38
CA LEU A 30 -0.30 5.18 -10.57
C LEU A 30 -1.70 4.59 -10.82
N ILE A 31 -2.38 4.13 -9.77
CA ILE A 31 -3.77 3.62 -9.87
C ILE A 31 -4.70 4.75 -10.32
N ALA A 32 -4.60 5.93 -9.71
CA ALA A 32 -5.41 7.09 -10.10
C ALA A 32 -5.15 7.49 -11.56
N ALA A 33 -3.88 7.49 -12.00
CA ALA A 33 -3.51 7.76 -13.38
C ALA A 33 -4.14 6.74 -14.35
N ALA A 34 -4.09 5.45 -13.99
CA ALA A 34 -4.65 4.38 -14.81
C ALA A 34 -6.17 4.54 -14.99
N TYR A 35 -6.92 4.78 -13.91
CA TYR A 35 -8.36 5.01 -13.99
C TYR A 35 -8.72 6.25 -14.82
N LEU A 36 -8.02 7.37 -14.63
CA LEU A 36 -8.26 8.58 -15.40
C LEU A 36 -7.96 8.38 -16.88
N THR A 37 -6.87 7.69 -17.19
CA THR A 37 -6.50 7.38 -18.60
C THR A 37 -7.53 6.45 -19.23
N ARG A 38 -8.02 5.44 -18.54
CA ARG A 38 -9.13 4.59 -19.02
C ARG A 38 -10.42 5.37 -19.26
N ALA A 39 -10.65 6.42 -18.49
CA ALA A 39 -11.76 7.35 -18.70
C ALA A 39 -11.49 8.38 -19.83
N GLY A 40 -10.45 8.17 -20.65
CA GLY A 40 -10.12 9.04 -21.81
C GLY A 40 -9.48 10.36 -21.41
N LYS A 41 -9.01 10.53 -20.18
CA LYS A 41 -8.34 11.75 -19.73
C LYS A 41 -6.86 11.74 -20.09
N ARG A 42 -6.32 12.90 -20.46
CA ARG A 42 -4.89 13.09 -20.63
C ARG A 42 -4.26 13.36 -19.26
N VAL A 43 -3.40 12.48 -18.82
CA VAL A 43 -2.82 12.51 -17.46
C VAL A 43 -1.32 12.70 -17.56
N LEU A 44 -0.80 13.63 -16.77
CA LEU A 44 0.64 13.77 -16.51
C LEU A 44 0.93 13.28 -15.09
N VAL A 45 1.90 12.40 -14.96
CA VAL A 45 2.43 11.98 -13.65
C VAL A 45 3.81 12.58 -13.49
N LEU A 46 4.02 13.34 -12.42
CA LEU A 46 5.30 13.93 -12.05
C LEU A 46 5.91 13.13 -10.92
N GLU A 47 7.13 12.66 -11.09
CA GLU A 47 7.89 11.93 -10.05
C GLU A 47 9.21 12.65 -9.79
N ARG A 48 9.57 12.77 -8.51
CA ARG A 48 10.81 13.40 -8.08
C ARG A 48 12.02 12.48 -8.26
N ASN A 49 11.81 11.18 -8.06
CA ASN A 49 12.88 10.19 -8.17
C ASN A 49 13.05 9.75 -9.63
N ASP A 50 14.14 9.09 -9.92
CA ASP A 50 14.45 8.48 -11.21
C ASP A 50 13.80 7.09 -11.41
N TYR A 51 12.94 6.67 -10.46
CA TYR A 51 12.17 5.42 -10.49
C TYR A 51 10.70 5.64 -10.11
N LEU A 52 9.83 4.77 -10.60
CA LEU A 52 8.40 4.76 -10.31
C LEU A 52 8.06 3.74 -9.21
N GLY A 53 6.91 3.89 -8.54
CA GLY A 53 6.37 2.92 -7.59
C GLY A 53 6.40 3.35 -6.14
N GLY A 54 7.16 4.37 -5.78
CA GLY A 54 7.21 4.91 -4.42
C GLY A 54 7.63 3.86 -3.37
N ALA A 55 6.77 3.58 -2.39
CA ALA A 55 7.04 2.61 -1.33
C ALA A 55 6.98 1.13 -1.79
N THR A 56 6.44 0.85 -2.99
CA THR A 56 6.29 -0.52 -3.50
C THR A 56 7.47 -0.98 -4.38
N VAL A 57 8.50 -0.16 -4.48
CA VAL A 57 9.68 -0.48 -5.28
C VAL A 57 10.50 -1.58 -4.63
N SER A 58 10.90 -2.55 -5.44
CA SER A 58 11.93 -3.53 -5.08
C SER A 58 13.29 -3.07 -5.60
N ALA A 59 14.33 -3.32 -4.82
CA ALA A 59 15.69 -2.99 -5.17
C ALA A 59 16.65 -4.12 -4.80
N ARG A 60 17.77 -4.18 -5.49
CA ARG A 60 18.87 -5.09 -5.19
C ARG A 60 19.84 -4.38 -4.26
N PHE A 61 19.67 -4.59 -2.95
CA PHE A 61 20.49 -3.94 -1.92
C PHE A 61 21.87 -4.59 -1.75
N PHE A 62 22.00 -5.84 -2.14
CA PHE A 62 23.22 -6.63 -2.04
C PHE A 62 23.65 -7.04 -3.44
N PRO A 63 24.60 -6.32 -4.06
CA PRO A 63 25.01 -6.58 -5.46
C PRO A 63 25.53 -7.99 -5.71
N GLU A 64 26.08 -8.63 -4.67
CA GLU A 64 26.64 -9.98 -4.69
C GLU A 64 25.57 -11.09 -4.73
N TYR A 65 24.31 -10.76 -4.41
CA TYR A 65 23.21 -11.71 -4.44
C TYR A 65 22.17 -11.31 -5.50
N ASP A 66 21.62 -12.28 -6.21
CA ASP A 66 20.49 -12.08 -7.09
C ASP A 66 19.17 -12.08 -6.28
N ALA A 67 19.04 -11.10 -5.40
CA ALA A 67 17.91 -10.94 -4.50
C ALA A 67 17.32 -9.55 -4.61
N TRP A 68 16.05 -9.48 -5.01
CA TRP A 68 15.25 -8.27 -5.08
C TRP A 68 14.35 -8.17 -3.85
N LEU A 69 14.54 -7.13 -3.06
CA LEU A 69 13.80 -6.92 -1.82
C LEU A 69 12.95 -5.66 -1.95
N SER A 70 11.72 -5.72 -1.47
CA SER A 70 10.88 -4.53 -1.40
C SER A 70 11.50 -3.53 -0.40
N ARG A 71 11.60 -2.28 -0.81
CA ARG A 71 12.22 -1.22 0.00
C ARG A 71 11.43 -0.95 1.28
N TYR A 72 10.08 -0.92 1.20
CA TYR A 72 9.22 -0.56 2.33
C TYR A 72 7.99 -1.44 2.46
N ALA A 73 7.49 -2.02 1.36
CA ALA A 73 6.28 -2.82 1.36
C ALA A 73 6.63 -4.30 1.50
N TYR A 74 6.24 -4.90 2.61
CA TYR A 74 6.50 -6.32 2.90
C TYR A 74 5.29 -7.23 2.70
N LEU A 75 4.12 -6.66 2.46
CA LEU A 75 2.86 -7.38 2.23
C LEU A 75 2.05 -6.72 1.11
N VAL A 76 1.33 -7.53 0.36
CA VAL A 76 0.22 -7.10 -0.48
C VAL A 76 -1.06 -7.46 0.27
N SER A 77 -1.62 -6.53 1.03
CA SER A 77 -2.77 -6.81 1.92
C SER A 77 -3.95 -5.87 1.73
N LEU A 78 -3.72 -4.68 1.17
CA LEU A 78 -4.74 -3.62 1.10
C LEU A 78 -5.12 -3.25 -0.35
N LEU A 79 -4.71 -4.03 -1.34
CA LEU A 79 -5.11 -3.82 -2.73
C LEU A 79 -6.43 -4.56 -2.98
N PRO A 80 -7.56 -3.85 -3.19
CA PRO A 80 -8.83 -4.49 -3.47
C PRO A 80 -8.79 -5.28 -4.79
N GLN A 81 -9.41 -6.45 -4.82
CA GLN A 81 -9.51 -7.27 -6.03
C GLN A 81 -10.16 -6.50 -7.18
N GLN A 82 -11.15 -5.67 -6.89
CA GLN A 82 -11.79 -4.82 -7.89
C GLN A 82 -10.80 -3.97 -8.70
N ILE A 83 -9.74 -3.45 -8.08
CA ILE A 83 -8.72 -2.65 -8.80
C ILE A 83 -7.95 -3.52 -9.78
N LEU A 84 -7.65 -4.75 -9.40
CA LEU A 84 -6.97 -5.70 -10.29
C LEU A 84 -7.86 -6.05 -11.49
N ASP A 85 -9.12 -6.34 -11.22
CA ASP A 85 -10.11 -6.69 -12.25
C ASP A 85 -10.37 -5.50 -13.18
N ASP A 86 -10.58 -4.30 -12.62
CA ASP A 86 -10.84 -3.09 -13.40
C ASP A 86 -9.66 -2.71 -14.29
N LEU A 87 -8.43 -2.91 -13.85
CA LEU A 87 -7.23 -2.53 -14.58
C LEU A 87 -6.60 -3.69 -15.38
N ASP A 88 -7.25 -4.86 -15.38
CA ASP A 88 -6.76 -6.09 -16.05
C ASP A 88 -5.32 -6.45 -15.60
N LEU A 89 -5.10 -6.36 -14.28
CA LEU A 89 -3.80 -6.64 -13.68
C LEU A 89 -3.77 -8.06 -13.11
N THR A 90 -2.77 -8.80 -13.55
CA THR A 90 -2.49 -10.14 -13.01
C THR A 90 -1.11 -10.16 -12.37
N PHE A 91 -1.03 -10.65 -11.14
CA PHE A 91 0.24 -10.96 -10.50
C PHE A 91 0.07 -12.09 -9.49
N GLU A 92 1.10 -12.85 -9.30
CA GLU A 92 1.11 -13.97 -8.38
C GLU A 92 1.51 -13.53 -6.98
N THR A 93 0.70 -13.90 -5.99
CA THR A 93 1.04 -13.72 -4.57
C THR A 93 1.25 -15.05 -3.89
N ARG A 94 2.12 -15.06 -2.87
CA ARG A 94 2.34 -16.25 -2.04
C ARG A 94 1.98 -15.96 -0.60
N ARG A 95 1.25 -16.89 0.02
CA ARG A 95 0.89 -16.79 1.43
C ARG A 95 2.02 -17.34 2.29
N ARG A 96 2.41 -16.59 3.32
CA ARG A 96 3.36 -17.07 4.32
C ARG A 96 2.67 -18.02 5.30
N GLY A 97 3.34 -19.10 5.68
CA GLY A 97 2.86 -20.04 6.72
C GLY A 97 2.89 -19.42 8.12
N THR A 98 3.82 -18.51 8.37
CA THR A 98 3.93 -17.75 9.63
C THR A 98 3.33 -16.37 9.45
N ALA A 99 2.37 -16.00 10.30
CA ALA A 99 1.79 -14.65 10.35
C ALA A 99 2.79 -13.69 11.00
N SER A 100 3.27 -14.04 12.18
CA SER A 100 4.30 -13.28 12.90
C SER A 100 5.12 -14.18 13.79
N PHE A 101 6.33 -13.77 14.06
CA PHE A 101 7.19 -14.31 15.10
C PHE A 101 7.76 -13.15 15.90
N THR A 102 7.51 -13.16 17.20
CA THR A 102 8.01 -12.15 18.12
C THR A 102 9.00 -12.81 19.06
N HIS A 103 10.26 -12.48 18.88
CA HIS A 103 11.31 -12.87 19.79
C HIS A 103 11.24 -12.03 21.06
N TYR A 104 11.42 -12.67 22.22
CA TYR A 104 11.50 -11.98 23.51
C TYR A 104 12.41 -12.76 24.47
N GLN A 105 12.92 -12.06 25.45
CA GLN A 105 13.70 -12.63 26.54
C GLN A 105 12.89 -12.54 27.82
N ASN A 106 12.71 -13.66 28.52
CA ASN A 106 11.98 -13.66 29.78
C ASN A 106 12.83 -13.06 30.93
N SER A 107 12.22 -12.93 32.12
CA SER A 107 12.90 -12.38 33.31
C SER A 107 14.15 -13.17 33.76
N GLN A 108 14.26 -14.42 33.35
CA GLN A 108 15.41 -15.29 33.61
C GLN A 108 16.47 -15.24 32.51
N LYS A 109 16.33 -14.30 31.55
CA LYS A 109 17.19 -14.15 30.36
C LYS A 109 17.19 -15.36 29.42
N VAL A 110 16.12 -16.15 29.44
CA VAL A 110 15.94 -17.25 28.50
C VAL A 110 15.27 -16.71 27.24
N GLU A 111 15.88 -16.98 26.10
CA GLU A 111 15.36 -16.62 24.78
C GLU A 111 14.12 -17.44 24.44
N GLN A 112 13.04 -16.78 24.05
CA GLN A 112 11.75 -17.39 23.73
C GLN A 112 11.18 -16.72 22.47
N GLY A 113 10.11 -17.27 21.92
CA GLY A 113 9.44 -16.70 20.77
C GLY A 113 7.96 -17.02 20.73
N LEU A 114 7.15 -16.00 20.44
CA LEU A 114 5.74 -16.17 20.13
C LEU A 114 5.56 -16.36 18.63
N LEU A 115 5.15 -17.55 18.24
CA LEU A 115 4.80 -17.88 16.86
C LEU A 115 3.29 -17.79 16.65
N LEU A 116 2.85 -16.96 15.69
CA LEU A 116 1.49 -16.98 15.15
C LEU A 116 1.52 -17.54 13.74
N SER A 117 0.78 -18.61 13.51
CA SER A 117 0.73 -19.33 12.25
C SER A 117 -0.50 -18.93 11.42
N ASN A 118 -0.34 -18.77 10.12
CA ASN A 118 -1.44 -18.60 9.16
C ASN A 118 -2.07 -19.93 8.73
N THR A 119 -1.39 -21.06 9.00
CA THR A 119 -1.77 -22.38 8.49
C THR A 119 -2.18 -23.36 9.57
N SER A 120 -1.89 -23.05 10.84
CA SER A 120 -2.25 -23.93 11.97
C SER A 120 -2.57 -23.10 13.21
N GLN A 121 -3.84 -23.13 13.57
CA GLN A 121 -4.31 -22.52 14.82
C GLN A 121 -3.68 -23.21 16.05
N GLU A 122 -3.52 -24.53 16.01
CA GLU A 122 -2.90 -25.30 17.07
C GLU A 122 -1.48 -24.84 17.38
N ARG A 123 -0.64 -24.62 16.35
CA ARG A 123 0.72 -24.10 16.55
C ARG A 123 0.73 -22.74 17.23
N SER A 124 -0.20 -21.86 16.86
CA SER A 124 -0.35 -20.54 17.50
C SER A 124 -0.78 -20.68 18.97
N GLN A 125 -1.73 -21.58 19.24
CA GLN A 125 -2.23 -21.85 20.58
C GLN A 125 -1.15 -22.45 21.50
N VAL A 126 -0.38 -23.41 20.99
CA VAL A 126 0.75 -24.00 21.73
C VAL A 126 1.76 -22.92 22.09
N SER A 127 2.19 -22.13 21.10
CA SER A 127 3.16 -21.07 21.31
C SER A 127 2.67 -20.00 22.31
N MET A 128 1.39 -19.64 22.25
CA MET A 128 0.80 -18.72 23.22
C MET A 128 0.71 -19.31 24.62
N ARG A 129 0.41 -20.61 24.74
CA ARG A 129 0.39 -21.31 26.03
C ARG A 129 1.79 -21.40 26.67
N GLU A 130 2.81 -21.64 25.85
CA GLU A 130 4.20 -21.62 26.30
C GLU A 130 4.60 -20.24 26.83
N LEU A 131 4.18 -19.18 26.14
CA LEU A 131 4.42 -17.81 26.58
C LEU A 131 3.70 -17.45 27.88
N CYS A 132 2.39 -17.76 27.97
CA CYS A 132 1.53 -17.32 29.07
C CYS A 132 1.46 -18.32 30.25
N GLY A 133 1.98 -19.54 30.08
CA GLY A 133 1.85 -20.62 31.07
C GLY A 133 0.44 -21.23 31.17
N ASN A 134 -0.53 -20.72 30.38
CA ASN A 134 -1.93 -21.18 30.39
C ASN A 134 -2.66 -20.76 29.09
N ASP A 135 -3.93 -21.19 28.97
CA ASP A 135 -4.76 -20.88 27.78
C ASP A 135 -5.48 -19.53 27.83
N ALA A 136 -5.33 -18.73 28.88
CA ALA A 136 -6.03 -17.44 28.97
C ALA A 136 -5.59 -16.47 27.87
N GLY A 137 -4.29 -16.40 27.62
CA GLY A 137 -3.73 -15.56 26.54
C GLY A 137 -4.29 -15.93 25.16
N TRP A 138 -4.42 -17.23 24.87
CA TRP A 138 -5.03 -17.69 23.64
C TRP A 138 -6.53 -17.31 23.54
N ARG A 139 -7.30 -17.47 24.62
CA ARG A 139 -8.73 -17.08 24.60
C ARG A 139 -8.90 -15.60 24.32
N SER A 140 -8.17 -14.74 25.04
CA SER A 140 -8.22 -13.29 24.80
C SER A 140 -7.78 -12.90 23.39
N TYR A 141 -6.75 -13.57 22.87
CA TYR A 141 -6.31 -13.36 21.48
C TYR A 141 -7.39 -13.79 20.46
N ALA A 142 -8.04 -14.92 20.69
CA ALA A 142 -9.11 -15.41 19.83
C ALA A 142 -10.32 -14.47 19.80
N GLU A 143 -10.73 -13.94 20.96
CA GLU A 143 -11.79 -12.93 21.08
C GLU A 143 -11.42 -11.65 20.35
N PHE A 144 -10.20 -11.16 20.53
CA PHE A 144 -9.71 -9.99 19.79
C PHE A 144 -9.71 -10.22 18.29
N ARG A 145 -9.30 -11.40 17.80
CA ARG A 145 -9.33 -11.76 16.39
C ARG A 145 -10.75 -11.80 15.83
N GLN A 146 -11.73 -12.27 16.60
CA GLN A 146 -13.13 -12.25 16.19
C GLN A 146 -13.65 -10.80 16.04
N LEU A 147 -13.31 -9.92 16.98
CA LEU A 147 -13.66 -8.51 16.90
C LEU A 147 -13.04 -7.83 15.66
N GLN A 148 -11.75 -8.08 15.42
CA GLN A 148 -11.07 -7.59 14.22
C GLN A 148 -11.74 -8.08 12.94
N GLN A 149 -12.10 -9.36 12.88
CA GLN A 149 -12.75 -9.95 11.72
C GLN A 149 -14.11 -9.29 11.45
N ALA A 150 -14.94 -9.11 12.47
CA ALA A 150 -16.22 -8.44 12.34
C ALA A 150 -16.06 -6.98 11.85
N LEU A 151 -15.05 -6.26 12.35
CA LEU A 151 -14.74 -4.91 11.88
C LEU A 151 -14.31 -4.92 10.39
N VAL A 152 -13.45 -5.83 10.00
CA VAL A 152 -13.00 -5.96 8.61
C VAL A 152 -14.19 -6.27 7.69
N GLU A 153 -15.05 -7.20 8.05
CA GLU A 153 -16.24 -7.56 7.28
C GLU A 153 -17.19 -6.37 7.10
N ALA A 154 -17.32 -5.51 8.11
CA ALA A 154 -18.15 -4.32 8.02
C ALA A 154 -17.52 -3.19 7.17
N VAL A 155 -16.21 -2.99 7.29
CA VAL A 155 -15.49 -1.85 6.69
C VAL A 155 -14.96 -2.15 5.29
N TRP A 156 -14.43 -3.37 5.06
CA TRP A 156 -13.77 -3.72 3.79
C TRP A 156 -14.62 -3.46 2.54
N PRO A 157 -15.94 -3.79 2.52
CA PRO A 157 -16.78 -3.48 1.36
C PRO A 157 -16.92 -2.00 1.03
N THR A 158 -16.51 -1.11 1.94
CA THR A 158 -16.58 0.35 1.73
C THR A 158 -15.31 0.95 1.14
N VAL A 159 -14.19 0.23 1.15
CA VAL A 159 -12.88 0.74 0.76
C VAL A 159 -12.83 1.18 -0.71
N ALA A 160 -13.51 0.45 -1.60
CA ALA A 160 -13.59 0.77 -3.02
C ALA A 160 -14.87 1.52 -3.42
N LYS A 161 -15.75 1.85 -2.45
CA LYS A 161 -16.98 2.59 -2.75
C LYS A 161 -16.68 4.06 -2.99
N HIS A 162 -17.35 4.61 -4.00
CA HIS A 162 -17.31 6.04 -4.27
C HIS A 162 -17.88 6.81 -3.07
N ILE A 163 -17.08 7.74 -2.53
CA ILE A 163 -17.56 8.66 -1.50
C ILE A 163 -18.39 9.72 -2.21
N ASP A 164 -19.70 9.72 -1.99
CA ASP A 164 -20.57 10.78 -2.47
C ASP A 164 -20.26 12.09 -1.70
N ARG A 165 -19.44 12.93 -2.33
CA ARG A 165 -19.03 14.23 -1.78
C ARG A 165 -20.22 15.11 -1.40
N ALA A 166 -21.36 14.96 -2.04
CA ALA A 166 -22.56 15.75 -1.76
C ALA A 166 -23.11 15.53 -0.32
N ARG A 167 -22.76 14.38 0.30
CA ARG A 167 -23.20 14.07 1.68
C ARG A 167 -22.33 14.62 2.79
N TYR A 168 -21.04 14.88 2.52
CA TYR A 168 -20.05 15.17 3.57
C TYR A 168 -19.37 16.53 3.48
N LEU A 169 -19.52 17.24 2.36
CA LEU A 169 -18.97 18.57 2.23
C LEU A 169 -20.10 19.55 1.96
N PRO A 170 -20.22 20.66 2.75
CA PRO A 170 -21.15 21.72 2.42
C PRO A 170 -20.82 22.23 1.02
N ARG A 171 -21.85 22.40 0.18
CA ARG A 171 -21.70 23.04 -1.13
C ARG A 171 -21.03 24.38 -0.92
N ARG A 172 -19.78 24.53 -1.36
CA ARG A 172 -19.18 25.85 -1.53
C ARG A 172 -19.83 26.49 -2.76
N GLU A 173 -20.66 27.47 -2.55
CA GLU A 173 -21.09 28.36 -3.63
C GLU A 173 -19.88 29.22 -4.02
N GLY A 174 -19.33 28.94 -5.18
CA GLY A 174 -18.21 29.67 -5.76
C GLY A 174 -17.56 28.89 -6.88
N PRO A 175 -16.94 29.54 -7.89
CA PRO A 175 -16.33 28.83 -8.99
C PRO A 175 -15.20 27.94 -8.51
N ASP A 176 -15.32 26.64 -8.79
CA ASP A 176 -14.30 25.61 -8.51
C ASP A 176 -12.98 25.92 -9.25
N ARG A 177 -12.16 26.76 -8.62
CA ARG A 177 -10.73 26.88 -8.98
C ARG A 177 -9.92 26.18 -7.89
N VAL A 178 -9.63 24.91 -8.07
CA VAL A 178 -8.53 24.27 -7.35
C VAL A 178 -7.23 24.81 -7.93
N GLY A 179 -6.76 25.89 -7.35
CA GLY A 179 -5.43 26.41 -7.63
C GLY A 179 -4.38 25.51 -6.95
N VAL A 180 -3.71 24.65 -7.69
CA VAL A 180 -2.46 24.03 -7.22
C VAL A 180 -1.38 25.09 -7.32
N LYS A 181 -1.00 25.68 -6.19
CA LYS A 181 0.24 26.49 -6.12
C LYS A 181 1.42 25.52 -6.09
N THR A 182 2.19 25.50 -7.15
CA THR A 182 3.55 24.94 -7.14
C THR A 182 4.42 25.85 -6.28
N ALA A 183 4.87 25.35 -5.14
CA ALA A 183 5.99 25.95 -4.42
C ALA A 183 7.27 25.47 -5.12
N LEU A 184 7.66 26.17 -6.19
CA LEU A 184 9.04 26.24 -6.60
C LEU A 184 9.56 27.54 -5.97
N GLY A 185 10.31 27.38 -4.88
CA GLY A 185 11.04 28.48 -4.27
C GLY A 185 12.14 28.99 -5.20
N ASP A 186 12.41 30.27 -5.01
CA ASP A 186 13.50 31.06 -5.62
C ASP A 186 14.87 30.41 -5.46
#